data_5c6be7cddfe07428aafb81eb5e8a22a8
#
_entry.id   5c6be7cddfe07428aafb81eb5e8a22a8
#
_cell.length_a   1.000
_cell.length_b   1.000
_cell.length_c   1.000
_cell.angle_alpha   90.00
_cell.angle_beta   90.00
_cell.angle_gamma   90.00
#
_symmetry.space_group_name_H-M   'P 1'
#
loop_
_entity.id
_entity.type
_entity.pdbx_description
1 polymer ?
#
loop_
_entity_poly.entity_id
_entity_poly.type
_entity_poly.pdbx_seq_one_letter_code
_entity_poly.pdbx_strand_id
1 'polypeptide(L)'
;DVREYKLISDSIFNIYNMVTVIAVLRQLGYSEEKVHEMMAHAAVPSTRHGDHQVGGFHIITQMSKGLNAFATSRAFDYIAGLPGQKELFLMINDQACEKRWSENVCWLYDTDFEFLNRDDVVQIVCTGKRGLDYKLRMLLAGIPAERICYEPDDLKALELLQFRPGDEICLLHDVEVDK
;
A
#
# COMPACT_ATOMS: atom_id res chain seq x y z
N ASP A 1 -34.51 8.27 -0.64
CA ASP A 1 -33.91 9.13 0.38
C ASP A 1 -32.40 9.10 0.24
N VAL A 2 -31.77 10.27 0.22
CA VAL A 2 -30.31 10.41 0.23
C VAL A 2 -29.90 10.50 1.70
N ARG A 3 -28.92 9.68 2.10
CA ARG A 3 -28.38 9.68 3.45
C ARG A 3 -26.88 9.89 3.41
N GLU A 4 -26.38 10.67 4.33
CA GLU A 4 -24.95 10.94 4.47
C GLU A 4 -24.37 10.08 5.59
N TYR A 5 -23.22 9.46 5.33
CA TYR A 5 -22.44 8.70 6.30
C TYR A 5 -21.05 9.32 6.41
N LYS A 6 -20.52 9.36 7.63
CA LYS A 6 -19.15 9.80 7.85
C LYS A 6 -18.20 8.81 7.19
N LEU A 7 -17.31 9.30 6.32
CA LEU A 7 -16.26 8.48 5.76
C LEU A 7 -15.26 8.06 6.85
N ILE A 8 -14.93 6.79 6.89
CA ILE A 8 -13.88 6.24 7.78
C ILE A 8 -12.49 6.35 7.13
N SER A 9 -12.44 6.57 5.83
CA SER A 9 -11.23 6.77 5.02
C SER A 9 -11.66 7.24 3.64
N ASP A 10 -10.83 8.05 2.99
CA ASP A 10 -10.98 8.51 1.61
C ASP A 10 -10.52 7.48 0.56
N SER A 11 -9.93 6.37 1.00
CA SER A 11 -9.60 5.25 0.12
C SER A 11 -10.85 4.68 -0.52
N ILE A 12 -10.84 4.58 -1.86
CA ILE A 12 -11.96 4.03 -2.65
C ILE A 12 -12.37 2.64 -2.19
N PHE A 13 -11.45 1.80 -1.75
CA PHE A 13 -11.75 0.47 -1.21
C PHE A 13 -12.57 0.54 0.07
N ASN A 14 -12.22 1.46 0.97
CA ASN A 14 -12.94 1.63 2.23
C ASN A 14 -14.33 2.19 1.96
N ILE A 15 -14.49 3.04 0.96
CA ILE A 15 -15.82 3.52 0.53
C ILE A 15 -16.69 2.36 0.05
N TYR A 16 -16.18 1.49 -0.84
CA TYR A 16 -16.94 0.31 -1.28
C TYR A 16 -17.22 -0.67 -0.15
N ASN A 17 -16.26 -0.88 0.76
CA ASN A 17 -16.46 -1.72 1.93
C ASN A 17 -17.57 -1.14 2.84
N MET A 18 -17.57 0.17 3.08
CA MET A 18 -18.63 0.85 3.85
C MET A 18 -20.01 0.64 3.21
N VAL A 19 -20.12 0.91 1.91
CA VAL A 19 -21.40 0.74 1.17
C VAL A 19 -21.88 -0.71 1.28
N THR A 20 -20.95 -1.67 1.13
CA THR A 20 -21.28 -3.10 1.25
C THR A 20 -21.76 -3.45 2.66
N VAL A 21 -21.06 -2.99 3.70
CA VAL A 21 -21.44 -3.24 5.10
C VAL A 21 -22.81 -2.63 5.39
N ILE A 22 -23.06 -1.38 4.98
CA ILE A 22 -24.36 -0.72 5.14
C ILE A 22 -25.46 -1.53 4.46
N ALA A 23 -25.25 -1.95 3.22
CA ALA A 23 -26.24 -2.74 2.47
C ALA A 23 -26.54 -4.07 3.16
N VAL A 24 -25.53 -4.78 3.65
CA VAL A 24 -25.70 -6.05 4.36
C VAL A 24 -26.44 -5.85 5.67
N LEU A 25 -26.08 -4.86 6.48
CA LEU A 25 -26.74 -4.58 7.75
C LEU A 25 -28.22 -4.22 7.53
N ARG A 26 -28.53 -3.41 6.51
CA ARG A 26 -29.91 -3.09 6.13
C ARG A 26 -30.68 -4.35 5.70
N GLN A 27 -30.07 -5.23 4.93
CA GLN A 27 -30.66 -6.49 4.49
C GLN A 27 -30.91 -7.46 5.66
N LEU A 28 -30.07 -7.41 6.69
CA LEU A 28 -30.25 -8.18 7.93
C LEU A 28 -31.35 -7.60 8.86
N GLY A 29 -31.99 -6.49 8.48
CA GLY A 29 -33.12 -5.90 9.19
C GLY A 29 -32.75 -4.88 10.26
N TYR A 30 -31.48 -4.44 10.32
CA TYR A 30 -31.13 -3.33 11.22
C TYR A 30 -31.79 -2.03 10.74
N SER A 31 -32.30 -1.23 11.71
CA SER A 31 -32.86 0.08 11.38
C SER A 31 -31.78 1.01 10.84
N GLU A 32 -32.20 2.01 10.11
CA GLU A 32 -31.30 2.98 9.48
C GLU A 32 -30.52 3.79 10.53
N GLU A 33 -31.20 4.18 11.60
CA GLU A 33 -30.60 4.90 12.72
C GLU A 33 -29.50 4.06 13.38
N LYS A 34 -29.76 2.74 13.55
CA LYS A 34 -28.79 1.83 14.14
C LYS A 34 -27.57 1.63 13.24
N VAL A 35 -27.78 1.49 11.93
CA VAL A 35 -26.69 1.39 10.97
C VAL A 35 -25.85 2.69 10.95
N HIS A 36 -26.50 3.84 10.99
CA HIS A 36 -25.80 5.13 11.06
C HIS A 36 -24.95 5.26 12.33
N GLU A 37 -25.50 4.88 13.48
CA GLU A 37 -24.77 4.84 14.76
C GLU A 37 -23.54 3.92 14.68
N MET A 38 -23.71 2.70 14.17
CA MET A 38 -22.61 1.73 14.03
C MET A 38 -21.52 2.25 13.11
N MET A 39 -21.88 2.83 11.97
CA MET A 39 -20.92 3.37 11.01
C MET A 39 -20.18 4.61 11.53
N ALA A 40 -20.81 5.42 12.39
CA ALA A 40 -20.16 6.56 13.03
C ALA A 40 -18.97 6.16 13.95
N HIS A 41 -18.98 4.93 14.45
CA HIS A 41 -17.93 4.36 15.31
C HIS A 41 -17.00 3.39 14.57
N ALA A 42 -17.27 3.13 13.29
CA ALA A 42 -16.41 2.27 12.48
C ALA A 42 -15.03 2.91 12.24
N ALA A 43 -14.00 2.09 12.20
CA ALA A 43 -12.64 2.51 11.90
C ALA A 43 -11.96 1.50 10.97
N VAL A 44 -11.01 1.98 10.18
CA VAL A 44 -10.12 1.11 9.41
C VAL A 44 -9.14 0.44 10.37
N PRO A 45 -8.94 -0.89 10.30
CA PRO A 45 -7.93 -1.56 11.09
C PRO A 45 -6.53 -0.97 10.85
N SER A 46 -5.80 -0.66 11.92
CA SER A 46 -4.44 -0.09 11.86
C SER A 46 -3.43 -1.00 11.16
N THR A 47 -3.72 -2.31 11.07
CA THR A 47 -2.90 -3.28 10.32
C THR A 47 -2.93 -3.08 8.80
N ARG A 48 -3.84 -2.27 8.28
CA ARG A 48 -3.98 -2.01 6.84
C ARG A 48 -3.33 -0.73 6.38
N HIS A 49 -3.28 0.25 7.24
CA HIS A 49 -2.71 1.55 6.99
C HIS A 49 -2.22 2.14 8.32
N GLY A 50 -0.99 2.60 8.35
CA GLY A 50 -0.39 3.28 9.49
C GLY A 50 0.20 4.60 9.05
N ASP A 51 0.10 5.59 9.94
CA ASP A 51 0.68 6.92 9.81
C ASP A 51 1.46 7.18 11.11
N HIS A 52 2.77 7.28 10.99
CA HIS A 52 3.67 7.30 12.14
C HIS A 52 4.68 8.44 12.03
N GLN A 53 4.93 9.09 13.17
CA GLN A 53 6.03 10.05 13.31
C GLN A 53 7.13 9.41 14.17
N VAL A 54 8.26 9.12 13.58
CA VAL A 54 9.38 8.43 14.25
C VAL A 54 10.69 9.16 13.97
N GLY A 55 11.38 9.62 15.01
CA GLY A 55 12.70 10.24 14.87
C GLY A 55 12.74 11.48 13.97
N GLY A 56 11.62 12.16 13.78
CA GLY A 56 11.49 13.32 12.87
C GLY A 56 11.14 12.96 11.42
N PHE A 57 10.92 11.68 11.15
CA PHE A 57 10.44 11.18 9.85
C PHE A 57 8.95 10.87 9.90
N HIS A 58 8.27 11.15 8.81
CA HIS A 58 6.90 10.71 8.57
C HIS A 58 6.94 9.38 7.83
N ILE A 59 6.37 8.32 8.44
CA ILE A 59 6.39 6.96 7.91
C ILE A 59 4.96 6.51 7.67
N ILE A 60 4.63 6.24 6.43
CA ILE A 60 3.35 5.70 6.01
C ILE A 60 3.53 4.21 5.72
N THR A 61 2.80 3.38 6.46
CA THR A 61 2.78 1.94 6.20
C THR A 61 1.48 1.57 5.50
N GLN A 62 1.57 0.77 4.45
CA GLN A 62 0.40 0.31 3.73
C GLN A 62 0.53 -1.17 3.39
N MET A 63 -0.46 -1.96 3.80
CA MET A 63 -0.56 -3.33 3.37
C MET A 63 -1.03 -3.38 1.91
N SER A 64 -0.14 -3.81 1.04
CA SER A 64 -0.45 -4.16 -0.34
C SER A 64 -0.31 -5.66 -0.48
N LYS A 65 -1.45 -6.35 -0.39
CA LYS A 65 -1.46 -7.80 -0.51
C LYS A 65 -0.96 -8.19 -1.90
N GLY A 66 0.12 -8.96 -1.95
CA GLY A 66 0.66 -9.51 -3.19
C GLY A 66 -0.41 -10.22 -4.02
N LEU A 67 -0.17 -10.41 -5.31
CA LEU A 67 -1.10 -11.00 -6.29
C LEU A 67 -2.36 -10.14 -6.59
N ASN A 68 -2.44 -8.92 -6.07
CA ASN A 68 -3.56 -8.01 -6.33
C ASN A 68 -3.08 -6.72 -7.00
N ALA A 69 -2.97 -6.75 -8.33
CA ALA A 69 -2.53 -5.63 -9.14
C ALA A 69 -3.35 -4.35 -8.88
N PHE A 70 -4.67 -4.48 -8.79
CA PHE A 70 -5.54 -3.32 -8.57
C PHE A 70 -5.31 -2.67 -7.21
N ALA A 71 -5.18 -3.47 -6.13
CA ALA A 71 -4.90 -2.93 -4.80
C ALA A 71 -3.54 -2.24 -4.74
N THR A 72 -2.53 -2.83 -5.37
CA THR A 72 -1.17 -2.27 -5.43
C THR A 72 -1.15 -0.97 -6.25
N SER A 73 -1.83 -0.93 -7.40
CA SER A 73 -1.97 0.29 -8.21
C SER A 73 -2.61 1.44 -7.42
N ARG A 74 -3.67 1.14 -6.65
CA ARG A 74 -4.31 2.15 -5.79
C ARG A 74 -3.41 2.62 -4.65
N ALA A 75 -2.57 1.73 -4.09
CA ALA A 75 -1.56 2.13 -3.11
C ALA A 75 -0.54 3.10 -3.73
N PHE A 76 -0.09 2.83 -4.94
CA PHE A 76 0.81 3.72 -5.67
C PHE A 76 0.16 5.06 -6.02
N ASP A 77 -1.10 5.06 -6.47
CA ASP A 77 -1.87 6.27 -6.72
C ASP A 77 -2.03 7.15 -5.46
N TYR A 78 -2.33 6.50 -4.33
CA TYR A 78 -2.38 7.19 -3.03
C TYR A 78 -1.04 7.84 -2.67
N ILE A 79 0.07 7.08 -2.76
CA ILE A 79 1.42 7.58 -2.50
C ILE A 79 1.78 8.73 -3.45
N ALA A 80 1.42 8.62 -4.73
CA ALA A 80 1.63 9.67 -5.71
C ALA A 80 0.91 10.98 -5.35
N GLY A 81 -0.23 10.89 -4.66
CA GLY A 81 -1.00 12.04 -4.16
C GLY A 81 -0.46 12.69 -2.89
N LEU A 82 0.48 12.06 -2.17
CA LEU A 82 1.06 12.63 -0.96
C LEU A 82 1.90 13.87 -1.26
N PRO A 83 1.99 14.83 -0.32
CA PRO A 83 2.87 15.98 -0.49
C PRO A 83 4.36 15.61 -0.36
N GLY A 84 5.24 16.48 -0.81
CA GLY A 84 6.68 16.37 -0.62
C GLY A 84 7.34 15.28 -1.45
N GLN A 85 8.64 15.05 -1.19
CA GLN A 85 9.40 13.97 -1.80
C GLN A 85 9.14 12.65 -1.07
N LYS A 86 9.29 11.54 -1.78
CA LYS A 86 8.94 10.21 -1.27
C LYS A 86 10.09 9.23 -1.48
N GLU A 87 10.40 8.51 -0.43
CA GLU A 87 11.21 7.29 -0.47
C GLU A 87 10.29 6.08 -0.27
N LEU A 88 10.32 5.12 -1.18
CA LEU A 88 9.48 3.92 -1.09
C LEU A 88 10.29 2.71 -0.70
N PHE A 89 9.72 1.88 0.16
CA PHE A 89 10.23 0.57 0.52
C PHE A 89 9.21 -0.50 0.19
N LEU A 90 9.52 -1.36 -0.79
CA LEU A 90 8.60 -2.36 -1.31
C LEU A 90 8.96 -3.76 -0.79
N MET A 91 8.21 -4.24 0.18
CA MET A 91 8.29 -5.59 0.78
C MET A 91 7.12 -6.46 0.31
N ILE A 92 6.76 -6.37 -0.96
CA ILE A 92 5.63 -7.10 -1.52
C ILE A 92 6.14 -8.47 -2.00
N ASN A 93 6.25 -9.41 -1.08
CA ASN A 93 6.74 -10.75 -1.37
C ASN A 93 5.66 -11.63 -2.01
N ASP A 94 6.08 -12.49 -2.93
CA ASP A 94 5.25 -13.48 -3.60
C ASP A 94 5.24 -14.84 -2.90
N GLN A 95 5.92 -14.95 -1.75
CA GLN A 95 6.05 -16.20 -1.01
C GLN A 95 5.36 -16.15 0.34
N ALA A 96 4.39 -17.03 0.52
CA ALA A 96 4.00 -17.45 1.85
C ALA A 96 5.17 -18.18 2.51
N CYS A 97 5.42 -17.95 3.82
CA CYS A 97 6.55 -18.47 4.57
C CYS A 97 6.75 -20.01 4.44
N GLU A 98 5.70 -20.74 4.15
CA GLU A 98 5.70 -22.21 4.05
C GLU A 98 5.77 -22.74 2.62
N LYS A 99 5.64 -21.90 1.61
CA LYS A 99 5.71 -22.31 0.21
C LYS A 99 7.14 -22.57 -0.22
N ARG A 100 7.36 -23.71 -0.87
CA ARG A 100 8.67 -24.10 -1.40
C ARG A 100 8.92 -23.62 -2.83
N TRP A 101 7.94 -23.02 -3.46
CA TRP A 101 7.99 -22.52 -4.83
C TRP A 101 7.58 -21.04 -4.89
N SER A 102 8.12 -20.34 -5.84
CA SER A 102 7.72 -18.98 -6.17
C SER A 102 6.34 -18.98 -6.84
N GLU A 103 5.53 -18.02 -6.48
CA GLU A 103 4.24 -17.82 -7.13
C GLU A 103 4.39 -17.10 -8.48
N ASN A 104 3.30 -17.09 -9.25
CA ASN A 104 3.25 -16.34 -10.50
C ASN A 104 3.27 -14.84 -10.22
N VAL A 105 4.21 -14.13 -10.81
CA VAL A 105 4.37 -12.67 -10.68
C VAL A 105 3.78 -11.88 -11.86
N CYS A 106 2.98 -12.51 -12.74
CA CYS A 106 2.38 -11.81 -13.88
C CYS A 106 1.52 -10.61 -13.46
N TRP A 107 0.95 -10.64 -12.25
CA TRP A 107 0.19 -9.52 -11.70
C TRP A 107 0.97 -8.20 -11.63
N LEU A 108 2.32 -8.25 -11.60
CA LEU A 108 3.17 -7.06 -11.67
C LEU A 108 2.97 -6.28 -12.97
N TYR A 109 2.69 -6.99 -14.07
CA TYR A 109 2.49 -6.36 -15.39
C TYR A 109 1.11 -5.74 -15.53
N ASP A 110 0.16 -6.14 -14.67
CA ASP A 110 -1.17 -5.54 -14.55
C ASP A 110 -1.21 -4.41 -13.51
N THR A 111 -0.08 -4.17 -12.80
CA THR A 111 0.05 -3.13 -11.79
C THR A 111 0.59 -1.85 -12.41
N ASP A 112 -0.05 -0.72 -12.10
CA ASP A 112 0.31 0.61 -12.62
C ASP A 112 1.50 1.22 -11.86
N PHE A 113 2.70 0.68 -12.07
CA PHE A 113 3.96 1.26 -11.55
C PHE A 113 4.24 2.65 -12.12
N GLU A 114 3.58 3.01 -13.20
CA GLU A 114 3.64 4.31 -13.84
C GLU A 114 3.26 5.45 -12.90
N PHE A 115 2.43 5.20 -11.88
CA PHE A 115 2.14 6.18 -10.82
C PHE A 115 3.39 6.61 -10.05
N LEU A 116 4.43 5.77 -10.02
CA LEU A 116 5.69 6.05 -9.33
C LEU A 116 6.72 6.75 -10.23
N ASN A 117 6.47 6.87 -11.53
CA ASN A 117 7.34 7.57 -12.47
C ASN A 117 7.13 9.09 -12.38
N ARG A 118 7.59 9.67 -11.28
CA ARG A 118 7.43 11.08 -10.92
C ARG A 118 8.73 11.62 -10.33
N ASP A 119 8.96 12.91 -10.47
CA ASP A 119 10.17 13.55 -9.94
C ASP A 119 10.19 13.64 -8.41
N ASP A 120 9.02 13.61 -7.78
CA ASP A 120 8.88 13.62 -6.34
C ASP A 120 9.02 12.22 -5.69
N VAL A 121 9.13 11.14 -6.48
CA VAL A 121 9.56 9.81 -6.03
C VAL A 121 11.06 9.71 -6.24
N VAL A 122 11.82 9.96 -5.18
CA VAL A 122 13.29 10.13 -5.27
C VAL A 122 14.05 8.83 -5.13
N GLN A 123 13.49 7.84 -4.45
CA GLN A 123 14.08 6.52 -4.29
C GLN A 123 13.01 5.44 -4.15
N ILE A 124 13.27 4.26 -4.70
CA ILE A 124 12.48 3.05 -4.49
C ILE A 124 13.44 1.91 -4.15
N VAL A 125 13.31 1.36 -2.97
CA VAL A 125 14.03 0.17 -2.53
C VAL A 125 13.10 -1.02 -2.62
N CYS A 126 13.46 -2.02 -3.40
CA CYS A 126 12.72 -3.28 -3.49
C CYS A 126 13.51 -4.42 -2.87
N THR A 127 12.82 -5.27 -2.13
CA THR A 127 13.43 -6.36 -1.37
C THR A 127 12.82 -7.71 -1.73
N GLY A 128 13.33 -8.77 -1.09
CA GLY A 128 12.82 -10.11 -1.24
C GLY A 128 13.30 -10.82 -2.50
N LYS A 129 12.90 -12.08 -2.63
CA LYS A 129 13.39 -12.96 -3.70
C LYS A 129 12.98 -12.51 -5.10
N ARG A 130 11.86 -11.79 -5.20
CA ARG A 130 11.31 -11.30 -6.47
C ARG A 130 11.62 -9.81 -6.72
N GLY A 131 12.45 -9.19 -5.90
CA GLY A 131 12.80 -7.77 -6.05
C GLY A 131 13.37 -7.39 -7.43
N LEU A 132 14.05 -8.32 -8.11
CA LEU A 132 14.52 -8.09 -9.49
C LEU A 132 13.37 -8.02 -10.51
N ASP A 133 12.28 -8.77 -10.29
CA ASP A 133 11.09 -8.67 -11.14
C ASP A 133 10.41 -7.31 -10.96
N TYR A 134 10.34 -6.80 -9.73
CA TYR A 134 9.86 -5.44 -9.44
C TYR A 134 10.76 -4.40 -10.10
N LYS A 135 12.07 -4.54 -9.96
CA LYS A 135 13.03 -3.64 -10.60
C LYS A 135 12.85 -3.60 -12.11
N LEU A 136 12.72 -4.78 -12.75
CA LEU A 136 12.47 -4.86 -14.20
C LEU A 136 11.16 -4.15 -14.57
N ARG A 137 10.07 -4.42 -13.83
CA ARG A 137 8.77 -3.79 -14.10
C ARG A 137 8.81 -2.28 -13.93
N MET A 138 9.53 -1.77 -12.93
CA MET A 138 9.73 -0.33 -12.72
C MET A 138 10.51 0.32 -13.87
N LEU A 139 11.55 -0.34 -14.36
CA LEU A 139 12.29 0.13 -15.55
C LEU A 139 11.38 0.19 -16.78
N LEU A 140 10.49 -0.80 -16.96
CA LEU A 140 9.49 -0.78 -18.05
C LEU A 140 8.44 0.32 -17.88
N ALA A 141 8.16 0.74 -16.65
CA ALA A 141 7.32 1.90 -16.35
C ALA A 141 8.03 3.24 -16.59
N GLY A 142 9.29 3.22 -17.02
CA GLY A 142 10.08 4.41 -17.30
C GLY A 142 10.71 5.06 -16.06
N ILE A 143 10.71 4.40 -14.90
CA ILE A 143 11.37 4.93 -13.70
C ILE A 143 12.88 4.86 -13.90
N PRO A 144 13.63 5.96 -13.65
CA PRO A 144 15.09 5.99 -13.83
C PRO A 144 15.79 4.95 -12.96
N ALA A 145 16.75 4.23 -13.56
CA ALA A 145 17.44 3.11 -12.90
C ALA A 145 18.20 3.53 -11.63
N GLU A 146 18.69 4.75 -11.59
CA GLU A 146 19.38 5.34 -10.44
C GLU A 146 18.49 5.58 -9.21
N ARG A 147 17.17 5.59 -9.40
CA ARG A 147 16.19 5.70 -8.30
C ARG A 147 15.80 4.33 -7.73
N ILE A 148 16.18 3.22 -8.39
CA ILE A 148 15.73 1.88 -8.03
C ILE A 148 16.86 1.10 -7.40
N CYS A 149 16.76 0.81 -6.12
CA CYS A 149 17.68 -0.05 -5.37
C CYS A 149 17.06 -1.44 -5.18
N TYR A 150 17.91 -2.46 -5.07
CA TYR A 150 17.49 -3.83 -4.79
C TYR A 150 18.44 -4.50 -3.80
N GLU A 151 17.89 -5.09 -2.76
CA GLU A 151 18.58 -5.98 -1.82
C GLU A 151 17.59 -7.07 -1.39
N PRO A 152 17.94 -8.35 -1.54
CA PRO A 152 17.03 -9.45 -1.20
C PRO A 152 16.77 -9.63 0.31
N ASP A 153 17.66 -9.17 1.16
CA ASP A 153 17.52 -9.21 2.61
C ASP A 153 16.81 -7.93 3.09
N ASP A 154 15.65 -8.09 3.73
CA ASP A 154 14.80 -6.97 4.10
C ASP A 154 15.50 -6.00 5.09
N LEU A 155 16.28 -6.52 6.03
CA LEU A 155 17.00 -5.69 7.00
C LEU A 155 18.14 -4.90 6.36
N LYS A 156 18.88 -5.52 5.45
CA LYS A 156 19.92 -4.83 4.70
C LYS A 156 19.34 -3.84 3.71
N ALA A 157 18.18 -4.15 3.14
CA ALA A 157 17.49 -3.25 2.24
C ALA A 157 17.08 -1.94 2.94
N LEU A 158 16.72 -1.99 4.23
CA LEU A 158 16.44 -0.78 5.02
C LEU A 158 17.66 0.16 5.09
N GLU A 159 18.87 -0.37 5.09
CA GLU A 159 20.10 0.44 5.10
C GLU A 159 20.32 1.22 3.80
N LEU A 160 19.60 0.88 2.73
CA LEU A 160 19.67 1.58 1.45
C LEU A 160 18.78 2.83 1.41
N LEU A 161 17.80 2.96 2.29
CA LEU A 161 16.98 4.16 2.39
C LEU A 161 17.85 5.35 2.82
N GLN A 162 17.62 6.49 2.19
CA GLN A 162 18.44 7.68 2.43
C GLN A 162 17.99 8.45 3.66
N PHE A 163 16.73 8.28 4.08
CA PHE A 163 16.14 8.95 5.24
C PHE A 163 16.39 10.46 5.22
N ARG A 164 16.07 11.11 4.10
CA ARG A 164 16.24 12.54 3.96
C ARG A 164 15.23 13.28 4.85
N PRO A 165 15.67 14.26 5.64
CA PRO A 165 14.75 15.05 6.46
C PRO A 165 13.68 15.75 5.60
N GLY A 166 12.43 15.52 5.93
CA GLY A 166 11.28 16.10 5.24
C GLY A 166 10.70 15.24 4.11
N ASP A 167 11.31 14.09 3.80
CA ASP A 167 10.74 13.14 2.86
C ASP A 167 9.68 12.26 3.55
N GLU A 168 8.68 11.87 2.77
CA GLU A 168 7.69 10.84 3.15
C GLU A 168 8.29 9.46 2.92
N ILE A 169 8.35 8.63 3.95
CA ILE A 169 8.82 7.25 3.84
C ILE A 169 7.59 6.34 3.71
N CYS A 170 7.43 5.73 2.55
CA CYS A 170 6.27 4.90 2.24
C CYS A 170 6.67 3.42 2.21
N LEU A 171 6.16 2.65 3.15
CA LEU A 171 6.44 1.24 3.36
C LEU A 171 5.26 0.41 2.88
N LEU A 172 5.45 -0.33 1.78
CA LEU A 172 4.44 -1.27 1.30
C LEU A 172 4.86 -2.69 1.65
N HIS A 173 3.98 -3.40 2.35
CA HIS A 173 4.27 -4.75 2.82
C HIS A 173 3.11 -5.71 2.52
N ASP A 174 3.41 -7.01 2.46
CA ASP A 174 2.41 -8.08 2.40
C ASP A 174 1.94 -8.49 3.82
N VAL A 175 0.94 -9.33 3.88
CA VAL A 175 0.30 -9.83 5.11
C VAL A 175 1.28 -10.59 6.03
N GLU A 176 2.35 -11.16 5.49
CA GLU A 176 3.25 -12.06 6.21
C GLU A 176 4.52 -11.40 6.79
N VAL A 177 4.69 -10.11 6.61
CA VAL A 177 5.87 -9.38 7.09
C VAL A 177 5.80 -9.06 8.60
N ASP A 178 4.63 -9.18 9.20
CA ASP A 178 4.37 -8.87 10.62
C ASP A 178 4.69 -10.02 11.61
N LYS A 179 5.53 -11.01 11.23
CA LYS A 179 5.89 -12.13 12.12
C LYS A 179 7.32 -12.07 12.59
#